data_c16f5ec44106ced1669a1ce153da0879
#
_entry.id   c16f5ec44106ced1669a1ce153da0879
#
_cell.length_a   1.000
_cell.length_b   1.000
_cell.length_c   1.000
_cell.angle_alpha   90.00
_cell.angle_beta   90.00
_cell.angle_gamma   90.00
#
_symmetry.space_group_name_H-M   'P 1'
#
loop_
_entity.id
_entity.type
_entity.pdbx_description
1 polymer ?
#
loop_
_entity_poly.entity_id
_entity_poly.type
_entity_poly.pdbx_seq_one_letter_code
_entity_poly.pdbx_strand_id
1 'polypeptide(L)'
;MAFFADQKSDPKRGFRFILSIGGIPAYTIKTVSKPGVTVSTIEHQFLNHTFRYPGRTTWDSPISVTLVDPVDPDVARTLLNKIKNAGYVYPTDPASSQQSMTKDVAVTTLEGCVIEQLSGDGTTAVERWELKNAFLPKVTYGDLDYGSEDLSQITIEITYDWAELRESGPVDPSQALRPERVASSDSEGKSTARG
;
A
#
# COMPACT_ATOMS: atom_id res chain seq x y z
N MET A 1 32.57 -25.59 6.59
CA MET A 1 31.21 -25.02 6.51
C MET A 1 30.92 -24.69 5.06
N ALA A 2 29.81 -25.18 4.50
CA ALA A 2 29.44 -24.81 3.15
C ALA A 2 29.00 -23.34 3.12
N PHE A 3 29.53 -22.60 2.18
CA PHE A 3 29.12 -21.23 1.91
C PHE A 3 27.58 -21.22 1.64
N PHE A 4 26.80 -20.33 2.26
CA PHE A 4 25.33 -20.30 2.28
C PHE A 4 24.60 -21.40 3.11
N ALA A 5 25.26 -22.13 3.98
CA ALA A 5 24.62 -23.11 4.88
C ALA A 5 24.18 -22.52 6.24
N ASP A 6 24.46 -21.25 6.50
CA ASP A 6 24.06 -20.56 7.71
C ASP A 6 22.70 -19.84 7.46
N GLN A 7 21.77 -19.99 8.40
CA GLN A 7 20.44 -19.34 8.33
C GLN A 7 20.54 -17.81 8.20
N LYS A 8 21.59 -17.18 8.71
CA LYS A 8 21.84 -15.73 8.59
C LYS A 8 22.29 -15.31 7.19
N SER A 9 22.86 -16.22 6.40
CA SER A 9 23.29 -15.98 5.03
C SER A 9 22.26 -16.41 3.97
N ASP A 10 21.07 -16.92 4.38
CA ASP A 10 20.01 -17.29 3.44
C ASP A 10 19.42 -16.01 2.79
N PRO A 11 19.41 -15.93 1.44
CA PRO A 11 18.87 -14.77 0.75
C PRO A 11 17.39 -14.58 1.00
N LYS A 12 16.96 -13.33 1.15
CA LYS A 12 15.53 -12.96 1.25
C LYS A 12 14.76 -13.43 0.01
N ARG A 13 13.60 -14.03 0.21
CA ARG A 13 12.75 -14.55 -0.88
C ARG A 13 11.73 -13.51 -1.32
N GLY A 14 11.66 -13.20 -2.62
CA GLY A 14 10.77 -12.21 -3.18
C GLY A 14 9.27 -12.50 -2.99
N PHE A 15 8.88 -13.78 -2.83
CA PHE A 15 7.48 -14.18 -2.63
C PHE A 15 7.03 -14.15 -1.16
N ARG A 16 7.92 -13.87 -0.21
CA ARG A 16 7.61 -13.80 1.22
C ARG A 16 7.45 -12.36 1.65
N PHE A 17 6.29 -11.81 1.41
CA PHE A 17 5.96 -10.44 1.81
C PHE A 17 4.51 -10.31 2.24
N ILE A 18 4.23 -9.31 3.05
CA ILE A 18 2.90 -8.84 3.39
C ILE A 18 2.87 -7.34 3.12
N LEU A 19 1.81 -6.87 2.48
CA LEU A 19 1.51 -5.46 2.37
C LEU A 19 0.25 -5.18 3.17
N SER A 20 0.33 -4.26 4.11
CA SER A 20 -0.78 -3.78 4.90
C SER A 20 -1.21 -2.41 4.41
N ILE A 21 -2.43 -2.33 3.89
CA ILE A 21 -3.12 -1.10 3.53
C ILE A 21 -4.46 -1.14 4.25
N GLY A 22 -4.85 -0.07 4.95
CA GLY A 22 -6.09 -0.07 5.71
C GLY A 22 -7.30 -0.50 4.89
N GLY A 23 -8.08 -1.47 5.40
CA GLY A 23 -9.31 -1.96 4.77
C GLY A 23 -9.13 -2.84 3.52
N ILE A 24 -7.90 -3.22 3.15
CA ILE A 24 -7.62 -4.15 2.04
C ILE A 24 -6.99 -5.42 2.62
N PRO A 25 -7.58 -6.60 2.40
CA PRO A 25 -7.03 -7.85 2.89
C PRO A 25 -5.69 -8.17 2.22
N ALA A 26 -4.66 -8.52 3.00
CA ALA A 26 -3.33 -8.78 2.48
C ALA A 26 -3.27 -9.95 1.47
N TYR A 27 -4.16 -10.94 1.57
CA TYR A 27 -4.20 -12.08 0.65
C TYR A 27 -4.63 -11.72 -0.78
N THR A 28 -5.25 -10.55 -0.98
CA THR A 28 -5.63 -10.06 -2.33
C THR A 28 -4.44 -9.49 -3.09
N ILE A 29 -3.34 -9.22 -2.42
CA ILE A 29 -2.18 -8.55 -3.00
C ILE A 29 -1.34 -9.56 -3.76
N LYS A 30 -1.16 -9.33 -5.05
CA LYS A 30 -0.36 -10.17 -5.95
C LYS A 30 1.08 -9.70 -6.05
N THR A 31 1.28 -8.41 -6.26
CA THR A 31 2.62 -7.81 -6.40
C THR A 31 2.68 -6.44 -5.76
N VAL A 32 3.86 -6.07 -5.29
CA VAL A 32 4.16 -4.72 -4.78
C VAL A 32 5.59 -4.34 -5.16
N SER A 33 5.79 -3.09 -5.57
CA SER A 33 7.11 -2.50 -5.76
C SER A 33 7.62 -1.94 -4.44
N LYS A 34 8.90 -2.21 -4.11
CA LYS A 34 9.53 -1.58 -2.95
C LYS A 34 9.87 -0.12 -3.23
N PRO A 35 9.91 0.74 -2.19
CA PRO A 35 10.34 2.11 -2.34
C PRO A 35 11.83 2.18 -2.73
N GLY A 36 12.17 3.09 -3.61
CA GLY A 36 13.52 3.43 -4.00
C GLY A 36 13.86 4.87 -3.64
N VAL A 37 15.16 5.18 -3.54
CA VAL A 37 15.66 6.52 -3.28
C VAL A 37 16.76 6.87 -4.27
N THR A 38 16.67 8.06 -4.84
CA THR A 38 17.63 8.58 -5.82
C THR A 38 18.25 9.88 -5.31
N VAL A 39 19.57 9.96 -5.36
CA VAL A 39 20.31 11.20 -5.07
C VAL A 39 20.80 11.79 -6.40
N SER A 40 20.33 12.99 -6.74
CA SER A 40 20.79 13.68 -7.94
C SER A 40 22.26 14.05 -7.83
N THR A 41 22.95 14.13 -8.97
CA THR A 41 24.36 14.53 -9.03
C THR A 41 24.50 15.85 -9.72
N ILE A 42 25.23 16.77 -9.09
CA ILE A 42 25.59 18.07 -9.66
C ILE A 42 27.01 17.98 -10.15
N GLU A 43 27.24 18.30 -11.43
CA GLU A 43 28.58 18.31 -12.04
C GLU A 43 29.15 19.70 -12.05
N HIS A 44 30.42 19.82 -11.64
CA HIS A 44 31.24 21.02 -11.76
C HIS A 44 32.45 20.70 -12.60
N GLN A 45 32.60 21.41 -13.71
CA GLN A 45 33.75 21.28 -14.61
C GLN A 45 34.81 22.31 -14.25
N PHE A 46 36.03 21.80 -14.04
CA PHE A 46 37.19 22.67 -13.87
C PHE A 46 38.35 22.13 -14.70
N LEU A 47 38.82 22.94 -15.67
CA LEU A 47 39.81 22.56 -16.68
C LEU A 47 39.40 21.27 -17.42
N ASN A 48 40.24 20.23 -17.38
CA ASN A 48 39.97 18.94 -18.01
C ASN A 48 39.34 17.90 -17.04
N HIS A 49 38.81 18.36 -15.90
CA HIS A 49 38.25 17.48 -14.84
C HIS A 49 36.82 17.85 -14.53
N THR A 50 36.00 16.81 -14.27
CA THR A 50 34.63 16.96 -13.81
C THR A 50 34.55 16.46 -12.37
N PHE A 51 34.15 17.33 -11.45
CA PHE A 51 33.85 17.00 -10.06
C PHE A 51 32.36 16.78 -9.90
N ARG A 52 31.97 15.78 -9.08
CA ARG A 52 30.57 15.43 -8.83
C ARG A 52 30.22 15.65 -7.37
N TYR A 53 29.14 16.38 -7.14
CA TYR A 53 28.62 16.66 -5.82
C TYR A 53 27.22 16.04 -5.68
N PRO A 54 26.88 15.51 -4.49
CA PRO A 54 25.53 15.04 -4.22
C PRO A 54 24.55 16.22 -4.24
N GLY A 55 23.44 16.04 -4.94
CA GLY A 55 22.37 17.04 -5.04
C GLY A 55 21.19 16.67 -4.13
N ARG A 56 19.96 16.89 -4.62
CA ARG A 56 18.73 16.59 -3.88
C ARG A 56 18.45 15.11 -3.86
N THR A 57 17.91 14.63 -2.72
CA THR A 57 17.39 13.28 -2.57
C THR A 57 15.91 13.27 -2.90
N THR A 58 15.50 12.34 -3.76
CA THR A 58 14.10 12.12 -4.15
C THR A 58 13.74 10.65 -3.95
N TRP A 59 12.53 10.39 -3.53
CA TRP A 59 11.98 9.04 -3.44
C TRP A 59 11.30 8.65 -4.76
N ASP A 60 11.47 7.40 -5.16
CA ASP A 60 10.84 6.87 -6.37
C ASP A 60 9.34 6.64 -6.10
N SER A 61 8.53 7.60 -6.51
CA SER A 61 7.09 7.61 -6.31
C SER A 61 6.41 7.86 -7.67
N PRO A 62 5.30 7.18 -7.98
CA PRO A 62 4.54 6.23 -7.16
C PRO A 62 5.12 4.80 -7.17
N ILE A 63 4.76 4.00 -6.16
CA ILE A 63 4.90 2.55 -6.21
C ILE A 63 3.64 1.91 -6.82
N SER A 64 3.85 0.80 -7.53
CA SER A 64 2.76 0.02 -8.13
C SER A 64 2.42 -1.20 -7.29
N VAL A 65 1.13 -1.44 -7.10
CA VAL A 65 0.58 -2.61 -6.41
C VAL A 65 -0.49 -3.24 -7.29
N THR A 66 -0.38 -4.55 -7.52
CA THR A 66 -1.41 -5.33 -8.22
C THR A 66 -2.18 -6.18 -7.22
N LEU A 67 -3.49 -6.10 -7.29
CA LEU A 67 -4.45 -6.80 -6.46
C LEU A 67 -5.29 -7.76 -7.30
N VAL A 68 -5.72 -8.86 -6.71
CA VAL A 68 -6.79 -9.70 -7.26
C VAL A 68 -8.10 -9.21 -6.67
N ASP A 69 -9.15 -9.14 -7.48
CA ASP A 69 -10.47 -8.68 -7.05
C ASP A 69 -11.40 -9.86 -6.74
N PRO A 70 -11.54 -10.27 -5.47
CA PRO A 70 -12.48 -11.32 -5.08
C PRO A 70 -13.92 -10.77 -5.06
N VAL A 71 -14.90 -11.68 -5.11
CA VAL A 71 -16.31 -11.32 -4.99
C VAL A 71 -16.64 -10.78 -3.60
N ASP A 72 -16.01 -11.34 -2.57
CA ASP A 72 -16.14 -10.90 -1.18
C ASP A 72 -14.82 -11.09 -0.42
N PRO A 73 -14.24 -10.03 0.17
CA PRO A 73 -14.66 -8.63 0.10
C PRO A 73 -14.38 -7.97 -1.25
N ASP A 74 -15.33 -7.15 -1.73
CA ASP A 74 -15.21 -6.38 -2.98
C ASP A 74 -14.13 -5.29 -2.84
N VAL A 75 -12.95 -5.56 -3.41
CA VAL A 75 -11.79 -4.66 -3.37
C VAL A 75 -12.04 -3.43 -4.25
N ALA A 76 -12.69 -3.59 -5.39
CA ALA A 76 -13.02 -2.48 -6.30
C ALA A 76 -13.88 -1.44 -5.60
N ARG A 77 -14.92 -1.87 -4.88
CA ARG A 77 -15.78 -0.99 -4.09
C ARG A 77 -15.03 -0.32 -2.94
N THR A 78 -14.19 -1.08 -2.24
CA THR A 78 -13.38 -0.55 -1.13
C THR A 78 -12.46 0.57 -1.60
N LEU A 79 -11.75 0.38 -2.72
CA LEU A 79 -10.89 1.39 -3.32
C LEU A 79 -11.66 2.64 -3.77
N LEU A 80 -12.82 2.47 -4.42
CA LEU A 80 -13.66 3.60 -4.82
C LEU A 80 -14.16 4.38 -3.61
N ASN A 81 -14.55 3.69 -2.53
CA ASN A 81 -14.97 4.35 -1.29
C ASN A 81 -13.82 5.13 -0.64
N LYS A 82 -12.59 4.61 -0.68
CA LYS A 82 -11.40 5.35 -0.21
C LYS A 82 -11.21 6.65 -1.01
N ILE A 83 -11.34 6.62 -2.33
CA ILE A 83 -11.26 7.83 -3.16
C ILE A 83 -12.36 8.83 -2.79
N LYS A 84 -13.59 8.38 -2.57
CA LYS A 84 -14.69 9.23 -2.13
C LYS A 84 -14.43 9.83 -0.74
N ASN A 85 -13.99 9.02 0.20
CA ASN A 85 -13.65 9.46 1.56
C ASN A 85 -12.46 10.44 1.57
N ALA A 86 -11.56 10.34 0.59
CA ALA A 86 -10.47 11.30 0.38
C ALA A 86 -10.95 12.68 -0.12
N GLY A 87 -12.25 12.86 -0.36
CA GLY A 87 -12.85 14.14 -0.74
C GLY A 87 -13.33 14.20 -2.19
N TYR A 88 -13.32 13.09 -2.93
CA TYR A 88 -13.88 13.07 -4.28
C TYR A 88 -15.41 13.00 -4.23
N VAL A 89 -16.06 13.97 -4.84
CA VAL A 89 -17.52 14.01 -5.00
C VAL A 89 -17.85 13.93 -6.48
N TYR A 90 -18.87 13.14 -6.84
CA TYR A 90 -19.34 13.11 -8.22
C TYR A 90 -19.89 14.48 -8.62
N PRO A 91 -19.52 15.00 -9.82
CA PRO A 91 -19.95 16.33 -10.28
C PRO A 91 -21.42 16.30 -10.76
N THR A 92 -22.35 16.11 -9.84
CA THR A 92 -23.79 16.05 -10.12
C THR A 92 -24.42 17.44 -10.22
N ASP A 93 -23.77 18.44 -9.63
CA ASP A 93 -24.20 19.84 -9.63
C ASP A 93 -22.99 20.78 -9.57
N PRO A 94 -23.17 22.10 -9.84
CA PRO A 94 -22.07 23.06 -9.82
C PRO A 94 -21.37 23.22 -8.46
N ALA A 95 -22.07 23.01 -7.36
CA ALA A 95 -21.51 23.13 -6.01
C ALA A 95 -20.60 21.93 -5.69
N SER A 96 -20.99 20.71 -6.07
CA SER A 96 -20.18 19.50 -5.90
C SER A 96 -18.90 19.55 -6.76
N SER A 97 -18.95 20.22 -7.92
CA SER A 97 -17.79 20.39 -8.80
C SER A 97 -16.70 21.31 -8.24
N GLN A 98 -16.98 22.08 -7.19
CA GLN A 98 -16.01 22.96 -6.54
C GLN A 98 -15.22 22.29 -5.43
N GLN A 99 -15.63 21.09 -5.01
CA GLN A 99 -14.92 20.34 -3.97
C GLN A 99 -13.64 19.71 -4.54
N SER A 100 -12.57 19.80 -3.77
CA SER A 100 -11.26 19.21 -4.13
C SER A 100 -10.72 18.35 -2.99
N MET A 101 -9.95 17.34 -3.37
CA MET A 101 -9.25 16.52 -2.40
C MET A 101 -8.11 17.31 -1.76
N THR A 102 -7.98 17.24 -0.44
CA THR A 102 -6.83 17.78 0.28
C THR A 102 -5.86 16.67 0.65
N LYS A 103 -4.57 16.99 0.75
CA LYS A 103 -3.54 16.00 1.09
C LYS A 103 -3.80 15.35 2.46
N ASP A 104 -4.21 16.13 3.44
CA ASP A 104 -4.50 15.65 4.79
C ASP A 104 -5.57 14.56 4.80
N VAL A 105 -6.71 14.80 4.15
CA VAL A 105 -7.81 13.83 4.06
C VAL A 105 -7.42 12.61 3.23
N ALA A 106 -6.70 12.80 2.12
CA ALA A 106 -6.25 11.71 1.26
C ALA A 106 -5.30 10.74 1.99
N VAL A 107 -4.34 11.28 2.76
CA VAL A 107 -3.39 10.49 3.57
C VAL A 107 -4.12 9.74 4.70
N THR A 108 -5.02 10.43 5.39
CA THR A 108 -5.79 9.82 6.49
C THR A 108 -6.65 8.65 6.00
N THR A 109 -7.21 8.78 4.81
CA THR A 109 -8.11 7.75 4.23
C THR A 109 -7.38 6.45 3.88
N LEU A 110 -6.08 6.50 3.54
CA LEU A 110 -5.31 5.30 3.24
C LEU A 110 -4.96 4.49 4.50
N GLU A 111 -5.02 5.12 5.70
CA GLU A 111 -4.75 4.47 7.01
C GLU A 111 -3.36 3.83 7.13
N GLY A 112 -2.39 4.38 6.41
CA GLY A 112 -1.03 3.88 6.38
C GLY A 112 -0.79 2.83 5.30
N CYS A 113 0.47 2.65 4.97
CA CYS A 113 0.93 1.64 4.03
C CYS A 113 2.26 1.07 4.53
N VAL A 114 2.28 -0.22 4.80
CA VAL A 114 3.45 -0.92 5.36
C VAL A 114 3.75 -2.16 4.52
N ILE A 115 4.98 -2.26 4.03
CA ILE A 115 5.49 -3.44 3.29
C ILE A 115 6.41 -4.21 4.23
N GLU A 116 6.07 -5.45 4.54
CA GLU A 116 6.87 -6.34 5.38
C GLU A 116 7.42 -7.50 4.56
N GLN A 117 8.72 -7.72 4.62
CA GLN A 117 9.35 -8.90 4.05
C GLN A 117 9.62 -9.92 5.14
N LEU A 118 9.11 -11.14 4.95
CA LEU A 118 9.17 -12.19 5.96
C LEU A 118 10.47 -13.00 5.89
N SER A 119 10.89 -13.47 7.06
CA SER A 119 11.96 -14.44 7.25
C SER A 119 11.54 -15.84 6.74
N GLY A 120 12.49 -16.75 6.74
CA GLY A 120 12.29 -18.16 6.42
C GLY A 120 11.27 -18.88 7.30
N ASP A 121 11.05 -18.41 8.53
CA ASP A 121 10.08 -18.95 9.49
C ASP A 121 8.63 -18.50 9.23
N GLY A 122 8.44 -17.44 8.42
CA GLY A 122 7.13 -16.89 8.10
C GLY A 122 6.46 -16.07 9.22
N THR A 123 7.13 -15.92 10.38
CA THR A 123 6.57 -15.25 11.57
C THR A 123 7.27 -13.93 11.90
N THR A 124 8.48 -13.75 11.40
CA THR A 124 9.30 -12.58 11.68
C THR A 124 9.49 -11.75 10.41
N ALA A 125 9.19 -10.45 10.48
CA ALA A 125 9.54 -9.52 9.42
C ALA A 125 11.05 -9.22 9.51
N VAL A 126 11.77 -9.46 8.43
CA VAL A 126 13.20 -9.13 8.29
C VAL A 126 13.38 -7.68 7.91
N GLU A 127 12.38 -7.11 7.24
CA GLU A 127 12.42 -5.78 6.68
C GLU A 127 11.01 -5.20 6.70
N ARG A 128 10.86 -4.00 7.22
CA ARG A 128 9.57 -3.30 7.32
C ARG A 128 9.72 -1.89 6.78
N TRP A 129 9.04 -1.61 5.68
CA TRP A 129 8.97 -0.30 5.06
C TRP A 129 7.65 0.37 5.39
N GLU A 130 7.73 1.52 6.04
CA GLU A 130 6.57 2.37 6.30
C GLU A 130 6.57 3.54 5.33
N LEU A 131 5.55 3.64 4.49
CA LEU A 131 5.37 4.75 3.55
C LEU A 131 4.67 5.90 4.27
N LYS A 132 5.31 7.06 4.29
CA LYS A 132 4.80 8.25 4.98
C LYS A 132 4.06 9.17 4.02
N ASN A 133 2.93 9.69 4.50
CA ASN A 133 2.01 10.53 3.74
C ASN A 133 1.56 9.87 2.43
N ALA A 134 1.27 8.57 2.51
CA ALA A 134 0.84 7.78 1.37
C ALA A 134 -0.62 8.08 1.01
N PHE A 135 -0.93 8.19 -0.29
CA PHE A 135 -2.28 8.33 -0.81
C PHE A 135 -2.39 7.67 -2.19
N LEU A 136 -3.63 7.49 -2.67
CA LEU A 136 -3.94 6.83 -3.95
C LEU A 136 -4.14 7.87 -5.06
N PRO A 137 -3.17 8.09 -5.96
CA PRO A 137 -3.35 8.97 -7.13
C PRO A 137 -4.10 8.28 -8.26
N LYS A 138 -4.01 6.94 -8.38
CA LYS A 138 -4.57 6.20 -9.50
C LYS A 138 -5.00 4.80 -9.11
N VAL A 139 -6.16 4.41 -9.63
CA VAL A 139 -6.71 3.05 -9.58
C VAL A 139 -7.13 2.65 -10.98
N THR A 140 -6.68 1.48 -11.44
CA THR A 140 -7.04 0.89 -12.73
C THR A 140 -7.69 -0.46 -12.48
N TYR A 141 -8.96 -0.59 -12.84
CA TYR A 141 -9.78 -1.77 -12.53
C TYR A 141 -9.57 -2.95 -13.50
N GLY A 142 -8.65 -2.80 -14.46
CA GLY A 142 -8.34 -3.83 -15.43
C GLY A 142 -9.40 -3.96 -16.53
N ASP A 143 -9.10 -4.84 -17.49
CA ASP A 143 -9.96 -5.11 -18.64
C ASP A 143 -10.69 -6.45 -18.45
N LEU A 144 -11.86 -6.60 -19.07
CA LEU A 144 -12.65 -7.83 -19.08
C LEU A 144 -12.66 -8.40 -20.49
N ASP A 145 -12.29 -9.68 -20.63
CA ASP A 145 -12.24 -10.38 -21.91
C ASP A 145 -12.88 -11.76 -21.77
N TYR A 146 -13.85 -12.06 -22.62
CA TYR A 146 -14.50 -13.38 -22.66
C TYR A 146 -13.58 -14.52 -23.10
N GLY A 147 -12.47 -14.20 -23.76
CA GLY A 147 -11.48 -15.18 -24.23
C GLY A 147 -10.39 -15.51 -23.20
N SER A 148 -10.33 -14.79 -22.08
CA SER A 148 -9.35 -14.99 -21.02
C SER A 148 -9.95 -15.74 -19.83
N GLU A 149 -9.21 -16.71 -19.31
CA GLU A 149 -9.51 -17.41 -18.04
C GLU A 149 -8.76 -16.78 -16.84
N ASP A 150 -8.09 -15.62 -17.02
CA ASP A 150 -7.32 -14.96 -15.99
C ASP A 150 -8.22 -14.33 -14.91
N LEU A 151 -7.68 -14.27 -13.69
CA LEU A 151 -8.37 -13.60 -12.59
C LEU A 151 -8.43 -12.09 -12.84
N SER A 152 -9.56 -11.46 -12.51
CA SER A 152 -9.68 -10.01 -12.51
C SER A 152 -8.64 -9.37 -11.59
N GLN A 153 -7.89 -8.39 -12.11
CA GLN A 153 -6.82 -7.72 -11.39
C GLN A 153 -7.06 -6.22 -11.38
N ILE A 154 -6.75 -5.61 -10.24
CA ILE A 154 -6.78 -4.17 -10.05
C ILE A 154 -5.35 -3.70 -9.83
N THR A 155 -4.94 -2.68 -10.54
CA THR A 155 -3.63 -2.04 -10.33
C THR A 155 -3.85 -0.69 -9.67
N ILE A 156 -3.17 -0.47 -8.54
CA ILE A 156 -3.16 0.81 -7.85
C ILE A 156 -1.76 1.39 -7.85
N GLU A 157 -1.68 2.71 -7.92
CA GLU A 157 -0.46 3.46 -7.70
C GLU A 157 -0.58 4.17 -6.34
N ILE A 158 0.48 4.10 -5.54
CA ILE A 158 0.54 4.74 -4.23
C ILE A 158 1.66 5.76 -4.26
N THR A 159 1.29 7.03 -4.09
CA THR A 159 2.25 8.14 -3.96
C THR A 159 2.53 8.38 -2.48
N TYR A 160 3.78 8.66 -2.15
CA TYR A 160 4.25 8.92 -0.79
C TYR A 160 5.38 9.96 -0.78
N ASP A 161 5.63 10.61 0.35
CA ASP A 161 6.68 11.63 0.48
C ASP A 161 8.05 11.02 0.76
N TRP A 162 8.12 10.05 1.70
CA TRP A 162 9.32 9.29 2.02
C TRP A 162 8.95 7.93 2.61
N ALA A 163 9.93 7.04 2.68
CA ALA A 163 9.76 5.74 3.32
C ALA A 163 10.78 5.55 4.45
N GLU A 164 10.35 4.91 5.53
CA GLU A 164 11.20 4.56 6.66
C GLU A 164 11.41 3.05 6.68
N LEU A 165 12.66 2.63 6.67
CA LEU A 165 13.03 1.24 6.93
C LEU A 165 13.18 1.07 8.44
N ARG A 166 12.31 0.28 9.04
CA ARG A 166 12.38 -0.06 10.47
C ARG A 166 12.99 -1.44 10.67
N GLU A 167 13.59 -1.63 11.85
CA GLU A 167 14.09 -2.94 12.25
C GLU A 167 12.96 -3.95 12.39
N SER A 168 13.33 -5.22 12.19
CA SER A 168 12.45 -6.36 12.23
C SER A 168 11.78 -6.57 13.59
N GLY A 169 10.54 -7.02 13.56
CA GLY A 169 9.75 -7.39 14.72
C GLY A 169 8.83 -8.57 14.39
N PRO A 170 8.16 -9.13 15.41
CA PRO A 170 7.15 -10.17 15.17
C PRO A 170 6.02 -9.60 14.29
N VAL A 171 5.66 -10.36 13.26
CA VAL A 171 4.51 -10.07 12.39
C VAL A 171 3.27 -10.60 13.08
N ASP A 172 2.19 -9.84 13.07
CA ASP A 172 0.88 -10.35 13.47
C ASP A 172 0.27 -11.15 12.29
N PRO A 173 0.31 -12.50 12.33
CA PRO A 173 -0.22 -13.33 11.24
C PRO A 173 -1.75 -13.19 11.11
N SER A 174 -2.43 -12.61 12.08
CA SER A 174 -3.87 -12.38 12.02
C SER A 174 -4.26 -11.30 11.00
N GLN A 175 -3.37 -10.38 10.69
CA GLN A 175 -3.60 -9.36 9.66
C GLN A 175 -3.56 -9.95 8.23
N ALA A 176 -2.82 -11.02 8.03
CA ALA A 176 -2.74 -11.70 6.73
C ALA A 176 -4.01 -12.53 6.40
N LEU A 177 -4.78 -12.94 7.41
CA LEU A 177 -5.83 -13.95 7.29
C LEU A 177 -7.25 -13.49 7.65
N ARG A 178 -7.44 -12.25 8.15
CA ARG A 178 -8.78 -11.78 8.53
C ARG A 178 -9.35 -10.81 7.49
N PRO A 179 -10.50 -11.14 6.86
CA PRO A 179 -11.46 -10.13 6.48
C PRO A 179 -11.99 -9.51 7.80
N GLU A 180 -11.78 -8.21 8.00
CA GLU A 180 -12.42 -7.52 9.12
C GLU A 180 -13.93 -7.72 8.99
N ARG A 181 -14.52 -8.46 9.96
CA ARG A 181 -15.94 -8.38 10.16
C ARG A 181 -16.24 -6.95 10.59
N VAL A 182 -16.87 -6.21 9.70
CA VAL A 182 -17.55 -4.98 10.08
C VAL A 182 -18.49 -5.35 11.23
N ALA A 183 -18.17 -4.85 12.42
CA ALA A 183 -19.05 -5.01 13.57
C ALA A 183 -20.38 -4.35 13.21
N SER A 184 -21.39 -5.18 12.93
CA SER A 184 -22.76 -4.72 12.88
C SER A 184 -23.09 -4.20 14.28
N SER A 185 -23.24 -2.88 14.41
CA SER A 185 -23.77 -2.26 15.62
C SER A 185 -25.26 -2.58 15.69
N ASP A 186 -25.58 -3.77 16.22
CA ASP A 186 -26.92 -4.05 16.68
C ASP A 186 -27.13 -3.24 17.96
N SER A 187 -27.68 -2.04 17.79
CA SER A 187 -28.28 -1.29 18.86
C SER A 187 -29.61 -1.96 19.24
N GLU A 188 -29.56 -2.96 20.11
CA GLU A 188 -30.73 -3.43 20.81
C GLU A 188 -31.28 -2.31 21.71
N GLY A 189 -32.32 -1.68 21.21
CA GLY A 189 -33.15 -0.79 21.97
C GLY A 189 -33.87 -1.56 23.09
N LYS A 190 -33.36 -1.45 24.30
CA LYS A 190 -34.03 -1.94 25.49
C LYS A 190 -35.18 -1.01 25.86
N SER A 191 -36.36 -1.31 25.35
CA SER A 191 -37.62 -0.73 25.83
C SER A 191 -37.94 -1.27 27.18
N THR A 192 -37.79 -0.48 28.24
CA THR A 192 -38.39 -0.73 29.55
C THR A 192 -39.79 -0.13 29.58
N ALA A 193 -40.78 -0.96 29.31
CA ALA A 193 -42.16 -0.66 29.67
C ALA A 193 -42.35 -0.86 31.20
N ARG A 194 -42.70 0.20 31.90
CA ARG A 194 -43.32 0.12 33.23
C ARG A 194 -44.84 0.16 33.02
N GLY A 195 -45.50 -0.93 33.46
CA GLY A 195 -46.87 -0.91 33.87
C GLY A 195 -46.95 -0.77 35.39
#